data_98b650d35aa667084f040165c27a4e80
#
_entry.id   98b650d35aa667084f040165c27a4e80
#
_cell.length_a   1.000
_cell.length_b   1.000
_cell.length_c   1.000
_cell.angle_alpha   90.00
_cell.angle_beta   90.00
_cell.angle_gamma   90.00
#
_symmetry.space_group_name_H-M   'P 1'
#
loop_
_entity.id
_entity.type
_entity.pdbx_description
1 polymer ?
#
loop_
_entity_poly.entity_id
_entity_poly.type
_entity_poly.pdbx_seq_one_letter_code
_entity_poly.pdbx_strand_id
1 'polypeptide(L)'
;MEINEYLKDQKQIFWDLLAATVLELDRYPDILKGDFVFGANDTVLSFRNCGKGFLPGVIAKAILPDVEGEKADGHMSDLYPMEALLTADVFELHSFHDGKTTALKCEKGELTELRVYPDWSTPQGLLIHLEWSQGLPEAQILKMKDVASAMRRVFSGKAPLPKMRWKPTVWFNGERVMY
;
A
#
# COMPACT_ATOMS: atom_id res chain seq x y z
N MET A 1 18.85 -17.27 -2.63
CA MET A 1 18.35 -15.95 -2.20
C MET A 1 17.57 -16.17 -0.94
N GLU A 2 18.04 -15.65 0.17
CA GLU A 2 17.36 -15.83 1.44
C GLU A 2 16.02 -15.08 1.42
N ILE A 3 14.99 -15.65 2.00
CA ILE A 3 13.64 -15.07 2.06
C ILE A 3 13.68 -13.62 2.57
N ASN A 4 14.61 -13.29 3.47
CA ASN A 4 14.81 -11.95 4.02
C ASN A 4 15.28 -10.89 3.01
N GLU A 5 16.03 -11.25 1.96
CA GLU A 5 16.48 -10.27 0.95
C GLU A 5 15.38 -9.90 -0.03
N TYR A 6 14.51 -10.83 -0.39
CA TYR A 6 13.36 -10.59 -1.26
C TYR A 6 12.34 -9.64 -0.62
N LEU A 7 12.13 -9.77 0.69
CA LEU A 7 11.15 -8.97 1.44
C LEU A 7 11.57 -7.51 1.67
N LYS A 8 12.83 -7.14 1.39
CA LYS A 8 13.35 -5.77 1.52
C LYS A 8 13.47 -5.02 0.19
N ASP A 9 13.14 -5.64 -0.94
CA ASP A 9 13.20 -4.98 -2.24
C ASP A 9 12.01 -4.03 -2.42
N GLN A 10 12.26 -2.73 -2.36
CA GLN A 10 11.22 -1.71 -2.55
C GLN A 10 10.49 -1.85 -3.89
N LYS A 11 11.16 -2.32 -4.94
CA LYS A 11 10.53 -2.50 -6.26
C LYS A 11 9.49 -3.61 -6.23
N GLN A 12 9.80 -4.71 -5.53
CA GLN A 12 8.86 -5.81 -5.36
C GLN A 12 7.69 -5.40 -4.45
N ILE A 13 7.97 -4.79 -3.30
CA ILE A 13 6.93 -4.28 -2.40
C ILE A 13 6.01 -3.29 -3.13
N PHE A 14 6.58 -2.36 -3.89
CA PHE A 14 5.81 -1.42 -4.70
C PHE A 14 4.91 -2.13 -5.71
N TRP A 15 5.45 -3.14 -6.42
CA TRP A 15 4.65 -3.91 -7.39
C TRP A 15 3.48 -4.63 -6.71
N ASP A 16 3.72 -5.25 -5.56
CA ASP A 16 2.70 -5.96 -4.80
C ASP A 16 1.62 -5.01 -4.26
N LEU A 17 1.99 -3.81 -3.78
CA LEU A 17 1.06 -2.77 -3.37
C LEU A 17 0.24 -2.22 -4.54
N LEU A 18 0.86 -2.02 -5.69
CA LEU A 18 0.18 -1.60 -6.90
C LEU A 18 -0.81 -2.66 -7.38
N ALA A 19 -0.38 -3.94 -7.40
CA ALA A 19 -1.24 -5.06 -7.78
C ALA A 19 -2.45 -5.19 -6.85
N ALA A 20 -2.23 -5.11 -5.53
CA ALA A 20 -3.29 -5.11 -4.53
C ALA A 20 -4.30 -3.97 -4.75
N THR A 21 -3.80 -2.77 -5.03
CA THR A 21 -4.65 -1.61 -5.33
C THR A 21 -5.50 -1.81 -6.59
N VAL A 22 -4.90 -2.35 -7.65
CA VAL A 22 -5.64 -2.63 -8.91
C VAL A 22 -6.74 -3.67 -8.68
N LEU A 23 -6.46 -4.72 -7.90
CA LEU A 23 -7.45 -5.75 -7.54
C LEU A 23 -8.56 -5.18 -6.64
N GLU A 24 -8.22 -4.31 -5.70
CA GLU A 24 -9.20 -3.61 -4.86
C GLU A 24 -10.12 -2.72 -5.70
N LEU A 25 -9.56 -1.93 -6.61
CA LEU A 25 -10.32 -1.06 -7.50
C LEU A 25 -11.22 -1.83 -8.48
N ASP A 26 -10.80 -3.01 -8.92
CA ASP A 26 -11.64 -3.89 -9.75
C ASP A 26 -12.81 -4.47 -8.94
N ARG A 27 -12.56 -4.85 -7.69
CA ARG A 27 -13.59 -5.37 -6.77
C ARG A 27 -14.62 -4.32 -6.37
N TYR A 28 -14.21 -3.06 -6.28
CA TYR A 28 -15.06 -1.93 -5.86
C TYR A 28 -15.12 -0.84 -6.94
N PRO A 29 -15.86 -1.06 -8.03
CA PRO A 29 -15.85 -0.17 -9.21
C PRO A 29 -16.43 1.22 -8.98
N ASP A 30 -17.16 1.43 -7.88
CA ASP A 30 -17.81 2.70 -7.54
C ASP A 30 -16.93 3.65 -6.72
N ILE A 31 -15.70 3.25 -6.45
CA ILE A 31 -14.72 4.11 -5.75
C ILE A 31 -14.43 5.36 -6.57
N LEU A 32 -14.35 6.49 -5.88
CA LEU A 32 -14.01 7.76 -6.48
C LEU A 32 -12.60 7.72 -7.08
N LYS A 33 -12.46 8.28 -8.28
CA LYS A 33 -11.17 8.44 -8.95
C LYS A 33 -10.25 9.33 -8.12
N GLY A 34 -8.98 8.97 -8.04
CA GLY A 34 -8.00 9.73 -7.30
C GLY A 34 -6.58 9.51 -7.82
N ASP A 35 -5.64 10.21 -7.22
CA ASP A 35 -4.23 10.11 -7.56
C ASP A 35 -3.56 8.95 -6.80
N PHE A 36 -2.51 8.40 -7.40
CA PHE A 36 -1.55 7.54 -6.73
C PHE A 36 -0.31 8.36 -6.40
N VAL A 37 0.13 8.34 -5.15
CA VAL A 37 1.29 9.08 -4.70
C VAL A 37 2.30 8.13 -4.08
N PHE A 38 3.50 8.13 -4.61
CA PHE A 38 4.61 7.31 -4.14
C PHE A 38 5.78 8.19 -3.73
N GLY A 39 6.52 7.73 -2.73
CA GLY A 39 7.79 8.33 -2.35
C GLY A 39 8.77 7.24 -1.96
N ALA A 40 10.03 7.38 -2.36
CA ALA A 40 11.06 6.42 -2.01
C ALA A 40 12.44 7.07 -1.93
N ASN A 41 13.25 6.59 -0.98
CA ASN A 41 14.68 6.78 -0.89
C ASN A 41 15.32 5.53 -0.29
N ASP A 42 16.56 5.59 0.11
CA ASP A 42 17.30 4.43 0.68
C ASP A 42 16.71 3.90 2.00
N THR A 43 16.01 4.72 2.76
CA THR A 43 15.45 4.36 4.07
C THR A 43 13.92 4.33 4.12
N VAL A 44 13.23 4.84 3.11
CA VAL A 44 11.77 5.04 3.15
C VAL A 44 11.11 4.58 1.86
N LEU A 45 9.94 3.96 1.99
CA LEU A 45 8.94 3.79 0.93
C LEU A 45 7.59 4.25 1.44
N SER A 46 6.96 5.19 0.76
CA SER A 46 5.58 5.62 1.02
C SER A 46 4.69 5.35 -0.18
N PHE A 47 3.44 4.96 0.11
CA PHE A 47 2.46 4.59 -0.90
C PHE A 47 1.08 5.10 -0.48
N ARG A 48 0.50 6.01 -1.26
CA ARG A 48 -0.87 6.48 -1.10
C ARG A 48 -1.70 6.06 -2.31
N ASN A 49 -2.79 5.35 -2.07
CA ASN A 49 -3.77 5.01 -3.10
C ASN A 49 -5.12 5.70 -2.88
N CYS A 50 -6.02 5.52 -3.83
CA CYS A 50 -7.40 5.98 -3.78
C CYS A 50 -8.40 4.82 -3.67
N GLY A 51 -8.00 3.70 -3.05
CA GLY A 51 -8.88 2.57 -2.81
C GLY A 51 -10.00 2.87 -1.82
N LYS A 52 -10.76 1.85 -1.47
CA LYS A 52 -11.89 1.97 -0.52
C LYS A 52 -11.41 2.25 0.91
N GLY A 53 -10.21 1.82 1.26
CA GLY A 53 -9.77 1.70 2.63
C GLY A 53 -10.43 0.50 3.32
N PHE A 54 -10.15 0.30 4.60
CA PHE A 54 -10.63 -0.84 5.37
C PHE A 54 -11.17 -0.42 6.72
N LEU A 55 -12.14 -1.16 7.22
CA LEU A 55 -12.65 -1.02 8.58
C LEU A 55 -11.57 -1.36 9.61
N PRO A 56 -11.60 -0.74 10.81
CA PRO A 56 -10.60 -1.00 11.86
C PRO A 56 -10.46 -2.47 12.22
N GLY A 57 -11.56 -3.23 12.30
CA GLY A 57 -11.55 -4.65 12.62
C GLY A 57 -10.85 -5.52 11.54
N VAL A 58 -10.96 -5.13 10.27
CA VAL A 58 -10.27 -5.81 9.16
C VAL A 58 -8.77 -5.59 9.23
N ILE A 59 -8.34 -4.36 9.57
CA ILE A 59 -6.93 -4.01 9.74
C ILE A 59 -6.34 -4.75 10.96
N ALA A 60 -7.05 -4.72 12.09
CA ALA A 60 -6.60 -5.41 13.30
C ALA A 60 -6.40 -6.91 13.04
N LYS A 61 -7.32 -7.56 12.34
CA LYS A 61 -7.23 -8.98 11.99
C LYS A 61 -6.06 -9.29 11.04
N ALA A 62 -5.70 -8.38 10.14
CA ALA A 62 -4.57 -8.58 9.23
C ALA A 62 -3.22 -8.58 9.97
N ILE A 63 -3.13 -7.90 11.12
CA ILE A 63 -1.90 -7.74 11.90
C ILE A 63 -1.88 -8.65 13.11
N LEU A 64 -3.06 -8.90 13.69
CA LEU A 64 -3.26 -9.75 14.87
C LEU A 64 -4.18 -10.93 14.46
N PRO A 65 -3.67 -11.99 13.85
CA PRO A 65 -4.47 -13.07 13.26
C PRO A 65 -5.36 -13.81 14.27
N ASP A 66 -5.01 -13.76 15.55
CA ASP A 66 -5.76 -14.41 16.64
C ASP A 66 -6.95 -13.58 17.16
N VAL A 67 -7.13 -12.36 16.65
CA VAL A 67 -8.27 -11.51 17.03
C VAL A 67 -9.49 -11.86 16.18
N GLU A 68 -10.60 -12.24 16.83
CA GLU A 68 -11.89 -12.36 16.15
C GLU A 68 -12.35 -10.98 15.67
N GLY A 69 -12.21 -10.74 14.37
CA GLY A 69 -12.68 -9.51 13.71
C GLY A 69 -14.00 -9.75 12.99
N GLU A 70 -14.74 -8.67 12.72
CA GLU A 70 -15.94 -8.72 11.90
C GLU A 70 -15.64 -9.39 10.55
N LYS A 71 -16.54 -10.25 10.10
CA LYS A 71 -16.53 -10.83 8.76
C LYS A 71 -16.93 -9.73 7.75
N ALA A 72 -16.01 -8.81 7.50
CA ALA A 72 -16.18 -7.87 6.40
C ALA A 72 -15.76 -8.55 5.08
N ASP A 73 -16.41 -8.18 3.99
CA ASP A 73 -16.14 -8.67 2.65
C ASP A 73 -14.68 -8.42 2.24
N GLY A 74 -13.86 -9.44 2.35
CA GLY A 74 -12.45 -9.47 1.94
C GLY A 74 -11.48 -9.14 3.09
N HIS A 75 -10.54 -10.04 3.29
CA HIS A 75 -9.42 -9.83 4.20
C HIS A 75 -8.40 -8.90 3.54
N MET A 76 -7.92 -7.89 4.26
CA MET A 76 -6.84 -7.03 3.79
C MET A 76 -5.58 -7.84 3.43
N SER A 77 -5.27 -8.88 4.23
CA SER A 77 -4.17 -9.80 4.00
C SER A 77 -4.28 -10.63 2.71
N ASP A 78 -5.48 -10.77 2.14
CA ASP A 78 -5.67 -11.48 0.86
C ASP A 78 -5.26 -10.62 -0.34
N LEU A 79 -5.19 -9.30 -0.16
CA LEU A 79 -4.84 -8.35 -1.20
C LEU A 79 -3.44 -7.75 -1.01
N TYR A 80 -3.09 -7.40 0.22
CA TYR A 80 -1.88 -6.65 0.55
C TYR A 80 -0.80 -7.56 1.16
N PRO A 81 0.48 -7.35 0.83
CA PRO A 81 1.59 -8.21 1.25
C PRO A 81 2.00 -7.94 2.71
N MET A 82 1.10 -8.21 3.67
CA MET A 82 1.30 -7.86 5.09
C MET A 82 2.61 -8.43 5.67
N GLU A 83 2.99 -9.66 5.31
CA GLU A 83 4.24 -10.25 5.78
C GLU A 83 5.47 -9.43 5.34
N ALA A 84 5.47 -8.94 4.10
CA ALA A 84 6.55 -8.10 3.59
C ALA A 84 6.56 -6.71 4.27
N LEU A 85 5.38 -6.12 4.49
CA LEU A 85 5.25 -4.81 5.14
C LEU A 85 5.75 -4.84 6.58
N LEU A 86 5.44 -5.91 7.31
CA LEU A 86 5.86 -6.10 8.71
C LEU A 86 7.37 -6.38 8.88
N THR A 87 8.14 -6.60 7.78
CA THR A 87 9.59 -6.76 7.85
C THR A 87 10.34 -5.43 7.93
N ALA A 88 9.70 -4.30 7.63
CA ALA A 88 10.29 -2.98 7.83
C ALA A 88 10.52 -2.71 9.32
N ASP A 89 11.52 -1.90 9.65
CA ASP A 89 11.78 -1.50 11.04
C ASP A 89 10.62 -0.68 11.60
N VAL A 90 10.01 0.17 10.75
CA VAL A 90 8.74 0.85 11.04
C VAL A 90 7.77 0.61 9.89
N PHE A 91 6.57 0.21 10.24
CA PHE A 91 5.42 0.11 9.34
C PHE A 91 4.28 0.97 9.89
N GLU A 92 3.84 1.95 9.11
CA GLU A 92 2.65 2.74 9.42
C GLU A 92 1.60 2.54 8.33
N LEU A 93 0.36 2.41 8.76
CA LEU A 93 -0.80 2.32 7.86
C LEU A 93 -1.88 3.28 8.34
N HIS A 94 -2.35 4.12 7.43
CA HIS A 94 -3.55 4.93 7.63
C HIS A 94 -4.61 4.49 6.63
N SER A 95 -5.74 4.04 7.13
CA SER A 95 -6.89 3.68 6.33
C SER A 95 -7.99 4.71 6.49
N PHE A 96 -8.37 5.33 5.39
CA PHE A 96 -9.42 6.35 5.30
C PHE A 96 -10.67 5.68 4.73
N HIS A 97 -11.63 5.38 5.58
CA HIS A 97 -12.82 4.64 5.21
C HIS A 97 -14.06 5.18 5.93
N ASP A 98 -15.07 5.54 5.17
CA ASP A 98 -16.41 5.93 5.65
C ASP A 98 -16.38 6.98 6.78
N GLY A 99 -15.65 8.09 6.54
CA GLY A 99 -15.53 9.20 7.49
C GLY A 99 -14.72 8.90 8.74
N LYS A 100 -13.91 7.85 8.71
CA LYS A 100 -13.01 7.49 9.80
C LYS A 100 -11.61 7.25 9.27
N THR A 101 -10.62 7.62 10.07
CA THR A 101 -9.24 7.21 9.88
C THR A 101 -8.86 6.19 10.94
N THR A 102 -8.35 5.05 10.48
CA THR A 102 -7.65 4.09 11.32
C THR A 102 -6.15 4.27 11.09
N ALA A 103 -5.43 4.70 12.10
CA ALA A 103 -3.98 4.84 12.09
C ALA A 103 -3.36 3.72 12.92
N LEU A 104 -2.41 3.01 12.32
CA LEU A 104 -1.72 1.88 12.91
C LEU A 104 -0.22 2.06 12.71
N LYS A 105 0.55 1.72 13.75
CA LYS A 105 2.00 1.68 13.70
C LYS A 105 2.51 0.36 14.27
N CYS A 106 3.45 -0.27 13.55
CA CYS A 106 4.23 -1.39 14.04
C CYS A 106 5.72 -1.02 14.02
N GLU A 107 6.44 -1.40 15.06
CA GLU A 107 7.90 -1.28 15.13
C GLU A 107 8.50 -2.67 15.30
N LYS A 108 9.41 -3.03 14.40
CA LYS A 108 10.05 -4.38 14.37
C LYS A 108 9.05 -5.54 14.38
N GLY A 109 7.94 -5.36 13.66
CA GLY A 109 6.86 -6.35 13.57
C GLY A 109 5.87 -6.37 14.73
N GLU A 110 6.07 -5.56 15.78
CA GLU A 110 5.17 -5.46 16.92
C GLU A 110 4.25 -4.23 16.82
N LEU A 111 2.96 -4.42 17.09
CA LEU A 111 1.98 -3.33 17.10
C LEU A 111 2.27 -2.38 18.28
N THR A 112 2.61 -1.13 17.98
CA THR A 112 2.90 -0.10 18.99
C THR A 112 1.81 0.95 19.12
N GLU A 113 1.01 1.14 18.07
CA GLU A 113 -0.08 2.11 18.08
C GLU A 113 -1.25 1.63 17.22
N LEU A 114 -2.47 1.83 17.73
CA LEU A 114 -3.71 1.71 16.96
C LEU A 114 -4.68 2.79 17.43
N ARG A 115 -5.07 3.69 16.52
CA ARG A 115 -6.04 4.75 16.78
C ARG A 115 -7.13 4.78 15.74
N VAL A 116 -8.35 5.07 16.15
CA VAL A 116 -9.47 5.32 15.26
C VAL A 116 -10.10 6.65 15.64
N TYR A 117 -10.25 7.53 14.65
CA TYR A 117 -10.87 8.85 14.86
C TYR A 117 -11.72 9.28 13.67
N PRO A 118 -12.73 10.15 13.90
CA PRO A 118 -13.53 10.70 12.81
C PRO A 118 -12.67 11.57 11.87
N ASP A 119 -12.81 11.36 10.58
CA ASP A 119 -12.16 12.17 9.54
C ASP A 119 -13.01 12.17 8.27
N TRP A 120 -13.72 13.25 8.03
CA TRP A 120 -14.56 13.44 6.86
C TRP A 120 -13.87 14.26 5.75
N SER A 121 -12.68 14.77 6.03
CA SER A 121 -11.95 15.64 5.11
C SER A 121 -11.00 14.89 4.18
N THR A 122 -10.51 13.73 4.61
CA THR A 122 -9.56 12.94 3.84
C THR A 122 -10.26 11.99 2.88
N PRO A 123 -9.92 12.00 1.59
CA PRO A 123 -10.47 11.04 0.62
C PRO A 123 -10.17 9.60 1.02
N GLN A 124 -11.10 8.68 0.70
CA GLN A 124 -10.93 7.25 0.96
C GLN A 124 -9.65 6.70 0.34
N GLY A 125 -9.11 5.66 0.93
CA GLY A 125 -7.91 4.96 0.47
C GLY A 125 -6.98 4.53 1.59
N LEU A 126 -5.76 4.16 1.22
CA LEU A 126 -4.70 3.76 2.13
C LEU A 126 -3.49 4.67 1.96
N LEU A 127 -2.84 4.97 3.08
CA LEU A 127 -1.47 5.46 3.13
C LEU A 127 -0.64 4.40 3.86
N ILE A 128 0.40 3.92 3.21
CA ILE A 128 1.37 2.97 3.77
C ILE A 128 2.73 3.67 3.79
N HIS A 129 3.42 3.58 4.92
CA HIS A 129 4.75 4.13 5.12
C HIS A 129 5.65 3.06 5.74
N LEU A 130 6.80 2.84 5.14
CA LEU A 130 7.80 1.85 5.57
C LEU A 130 9.13 2.55 5.78
N GLU A 131 9.83 2.21 6.86
CA GLU A 131 11.17 2.69 7.13
C GLU A 131 12.13 1.54 7.44
N TRP A 132 13.36 1.69 6.96
CA TRP A 132 14.49 0.80 7.23
C TRP A 132 15.63 1.62 7.82
N SER A 133 16.00 1.35 9.08
CA SER A 133 17.01 2.10 9.84
C SER A 133 18.42 2.02 9.24
N GLN A 134 18.70 0.95 8.49
CA GLN A 134 19.98 0.74 7.82
C GLN A 134 19.82 0.90 6.32
N GLY A 135 19.37 1.87 5.76
CA GLY A 135 19.26 2.09 4.32
C GLY A 135 19.37 0.85 3.40
N LEU A 136 18.68 0.84 2.31
CA LEU A 136 18.71 -0.26 1.35
C LEU A 136 19.81 -0.06 0.30
N PRO A 137 20.37 -1.14 -0.26
CA PRO A 137 21.25 -1.04 -1.42
C PRO A 137 20.58 -0.34 -2.60
N GLU A 138 21.33 0.46 -3.36
CA GLU A 138 20.77 1.23 -4.47
C GLU A 138 19.96 0.40 -5.49
N ALA A 139 20.36 -0.85 -5.71
CA ALA A 139 19.65 -1.76 -6.60
C ALA A 139 18.23 -2.10 -6.14
N GLN A 140 17.93 -1.99 -4.84
CA GLN A 140 16.64 -2.28 -4.22
C GLN A 140 15.75 -1.03 -4.07
N ILE A 141 16.30 0.17 -4.30
CA ILE A 141 15.55 1.42 -4.18
C ILE A 141 14.65 1.62 -5.39
N LEU A 142 13.37 1.92 -5.13
CA LEU A 142 12.40 2.27 -6.17
C LEU A 142 12.78 3.60 -6.83
N LYS A 143 12.72 3.65 -8.16
CA LYS A 143 13.04 4.83 -8.96
C LYS A 143 11.86 5.21 -9.87
N MET A 144 11.82 6.46 -10.33
CA MET A 144 10.81 6.99 -11.25
C MET A 144 10.58 6.06 -12.46
N LYS A 145 11.65 5.53 -13.05
CA LYS A 145 11.58 4.62 -14.21
C LYS A 145 10.87 3.30 -13.90
N ASP A 146 11.01 2.80 -12.67
CA ASP A 146 10.39 1.55 -12.22
C ASP A 146 8.88 1.77 -12.07
N VAL A 147 8.47 2.89 -11.46
CA VAL A 147 7.06 3.31 -11.35
C VAL A 147 6.44 3.48 -12.74
N ALA A 148 7.08 4.22 -13.63
CA ALA A 148 6.58 4.44 -14.99
C ALA A 148 6.47 3.13 -15.79
N SER A 149 7.43 2.21 -15.63
CA SER A 149 7.41 0.89 -16.26
C SER A 149 6.25 0.03 -15.76
N ALA A 150 6.04 -0.01 -14.44
CA ALA A 150 4.94 -0.76 -13.82
C ALA A 150 3.58 -0.24 -14.30
N MET A 151 3.39 1.08 -14.29
CA MET A 151 2.15 1.71 -14.74
C MET A 151 1.87 1.39 -16.22
N ARG A 152 2.89 1.49 -17.08
CA ARG A 152 2.75 1.08 -18.50
C ARG A 152 2.31 -0.38 -18.66
N ARG A 153 2.89 -1.30 -17.89
CA ARG A 153 2.51 -2.72 -17.92
C ARG A 153 1.04 -2.94 -17.56
N VAL A 154 0.58 -2.28 -16.48
CA VAL A 154 -0.82 -2.35 -16.04
C VAL A 154 -1.76 -1.83 -17.13
N PHE A 155 -1.49 -0.64 -17.69
CA PHE A 155 -2.39 -0.02 -18.67
C PHE A 155 -2.32 -0.64 -20.07
N SER A 156 -1.20 -1.27 -20.44
CA SER A 156 -1.10 -1.98 -21.72
C SER A 156 -1.73 -3.39 -21.70
N GLY A 157 -2.22 -3.84 -20.54
CA GLY A 157 -2.76 -5.20 -20.36
C GLY A 157 -1.68 -6.29 -20.38
N LYS A 158 -0.40 -5.92 -20.23
CA LYS A 158 0.72 -6.88 -20.16
C LYS A 158 0.97 -7.43 -18.76
N ALA A 159 0.34 -6.83 -17.74
CA ALA A 159 0.33 -7.37 -16.39
C ALA A 159 -0.81 -8.39 -16.24
N PRO A 160 -0.63 -9.46 -15.42
CA PRO A 160 -1.69 -10.39 -15.09
C PRO A 160 -2.67 -9.80 -14.07
N LEU A 161 -3.21 -8.63 -14.37
CA LEU A 161 -4.09 -7.84 -13.51
C LEU A 161 -5.33 -7.40 -14.30
N PRO A 162 -6.46 -7.16 -13.62
CA PRO A 162 -7.64 -6.57 -14.24
C PRO A 162 -7.32 -5.24 -14.92
N LYS A 163 -7.97 -4.97 -16.04
CA LYS A 163 -7.79 -3.71 -16.75
C LYS A 163 -8.46 -2.57 -15.95
N MET A 164 -7.68 -1.58 -15.56
CA MET A 164 -8.21 -0.40 -14.90
C MET A 164 -9.16 0.37 -15.84
N ARG A 165 -10.30 0.80 -15.29
CA ARG A 165 -11.35 1.52 -16.02
C ARG A 165 -11.03 2.98 -16.31
N TRP A 166 -10.03 3.53 -15.61
CA TRP A 166 -9.58 4.91 -15.74
C TRP A 166 -8.07 5.01 -15.47
N LYS A 167 -7.48 6.09 -15.95
CA LYS A 167 -6.03 6.33 -15.82
C LYS A 167 -5.79 7.32 -14.67
N PRO A 168 -5.19 6.89 -13.53
CA PRO A 168 -4.88 7.79 -12.43
C PRO A 168 -3.76 8.77 -12.81
N THR A 169 -3.72 9.92 -12.16
CA THR A 169 -2.49 10.71 -12.08
C THR A 169 -1.56 10.05 -11.07
N VAL A 170 -0.32 9.87 -11.45
CA VAL A 170 0.68 9.22 -10.61
C VAL A 170 1.80 10.20 -10.29
N TRP A 171 2.14 10.28 -9.01
CA TRP A 171 3.21 11.13 -8.48
C TRP A 171 4.28 10.28 -7.83
N PHE A 172 5.54 10.60 -8.06
CA PHE A 172 6.69 9.96 -7.44
C PHE A 172 7.68 11.02 -6.96
N ASN A 173 7.97 11.05 -5.65
CA ASN A 173 8.81 12.06 -5.00
C ASN A 173 8.42 13.51 -5.38
N GLY A 174 7.11 13.77 -5.47
CA GLY A 174 6.57 15.09 -5.83
C GLY A 174 6.56 15.40 -7.33
N GLU A 175 7.06 14.52 -8.18
CA GLU A 175 7.07 14.70 -9.64
C GLU A 175 5.99 13.82 -10.31
N ARG A 176 5.34 14.36 -11.34
CA ARG A 176 4.34 13.61 -12.11
C ARG A 176 5.01 12.53 -12.98
N VAL A 177 4.54 11.30 -12.83
CA VAL A 177 5.03 10.16 -13.63
C VAL A 177 4.34 10.15 -14.98
N MET A 178 5.14 10.11 -16.05
CA MET A 178 4.65 9.96 -17.43
C MET A 178 4.73 8.48 -17.84
N TYR A 179 3.59 7.90 -18.22
CA TYR A 179 3.50 6.48 -18.57
C TYR A 179 2.42 6.19 -19.63
#